data_d1927296cc2214ef3b181b66c343864d
#
_entry.id   d1927296cc2214ef3b181b66c343864d
#
_cell.length_a   1.000
_cell.length_b   1.000
_cell.length_c   1.000
_cell.angle_alpha   90.00
_cell.angle_beta   90.00
_cell.angle_gamma   90.00
#
_symmetry.space_group_name_H-M   'P 1'
#
loop_
_entity.id
_entity.type
_entity.pdbx_description
1 polymer ?
#
loop_
_entity_poly.entity_id
_entity_poly.type
_entity_poly.pdbx_seq_one_letter_code
_entity_poly.pdbx_strand_id
1 'polypeptide(L)'
;LTPFTHAVTEHDLMRYESVRRSPVLFQERLDKKLELRVTVVGDQVFAAEIHSADDPKQSVDWRRYPSFDLARFYASHELPFEEKHRCIRLVQELGQCFGAIDLVLHPERGYIFLEINPNGQWGWIEQFTGLPIAEAFANLLVRLSTNYSSARE
;
A
#
# COMPACT_ATOMS: atom_id res chain seq x y z
N LEU A 1 13.66 -8.06 14.24
CA LEU A 1 12.25 -8.22 14.64
C LEU A 1 11.45 -7.16 13.89
N THR A 2 10.63 -7.57 12.94
CA THR A 2 9.69 -6.66 12.28
C THR A 2 8.56 -6.36 13.26
N PRO A 3 8.32 -5.11 13.66
CA PRO A 3 7.21 -4.76 14.53
C PRO A 3 5.90 -4.98 13.76
N PHE A 4 4.99 -5.77 14.33
CA PHE A 4 3.66 -5.96 13.80
C PHE A 4 2.65 -5.07 14.53
N THR A 5 1.66 -4.59 13.79
CA THR A 5 0.52 -3.89 14.37
C THR A 5 -0.35 -4.86 15.18
N HIS A 6 -0.87 -4.42 16.31
CA HIS A 6 -1.86 -5.17 17.09
C HIS A 6 -2.93 -4.23 17.65
N ALA A 7 -4.10 -4.77 17.90
CA ALA A 7 -5.15 -4.01 18.56
C ALA A 7 -4.79 -3.80 20.04
N VAL A 8 -4.93 -2.55 20.49
CA VAL A 8 -4.68 -2.20 21.91
C VAL A 8 -5.72 -2.92 22.79
N THR A 9 -5.25 -3.56 23.83
CA THR A 9 -6.07 -4.29 24.82
C THR A 9 -6.03 -3.58 26.17
N GLU A 10 -6.93 -3.96 27.09
CA GLU A 10 -6.89 -3.46 28.48
C GLU A 10 -5.56 -3.75 29.15
N HIS A 11 -4.94 -4.90 28.86
CA HIS A 11 -3.62 -5.24 29.38
C HIS A 11 -2.53 -4.26 28.91
N ASP A 12 -2.59 -3.82 27.64
CA ASP A 12 -1.66 -2.82 27.10
C ASP A 12 -1.84 -1.47 27.80
N LEU A 13 -3.11 -1.10 28.07
CA LEU A 13 -3.42 0.15 28.80
C LEU A 13 -2.86 0.15 30.24
N MET A 14 -2.82 -0.98 30.91
CA MET A 14 -2.19 -1.09 32.24
C MET A 14 -0.67 -0.84 32.17
N ARG A 15 -0.06 -0.98 31.00
CA ARG A 15 1.38 -0.82 30.79
C ARG A 15 1.73 0.44 30.00
N TYR A 16 0.84 1.43 29.98
CA TYR A 16 0.98 2.66 29.17
C TYR A 16 2.31 3.40 29.43
N GLU A 17 2.91 3.30 30.62
CA GLU A 17 4.21 3.89 30.94
C GLU A 17 5.35 3.38 30.02
N SER A 18 5.19 2.20 29.41
CA SER A 18 6.15 1.65 28.46
C SER A 18 6.31 2.50 27.19
N VAL A 19 5.29 3.28 26.82
CA VAL A 19 5.30 4.21 25.68
C VAL A 19 6.39 5.28 25.82
N ARG A 20 6.78 5.62 27.06
CA ARG A 20 7.85 6.57 27.32
C ARG A 20 9.25 6.08 26.89
N ARG A 21 9.40 4.79 26.66
CA ARG A 21 10.70 4.16 26.32
C ARG A 21 11.01 4.14 24.85
N SER A 22 9.98 4.26 24.00
CA SER A 22 10.11 4.16 22.54
C SER A 22 8.96 4.90 21.86
N PRO A 23 9.17 5.59 20.73
CA PRO A 23 8.09 6.14 19.91
C PRO A 23 7.11 5.05 19.50
N VAL A 24 5.82 5.33 19.65
CA VAL A 24 4.73 4.42 19.29
C VAL A 24 3.70 5.21 18.48
N LEU A 25 3.23 4.62 17.39
CA LEU A 25 2.13 5.16 16.59
C LEU A 25 0.82 4.48 17.00
N PHE A 26 -0.16 5.28 17.40
CA PHE A 26 -1.53 4.85 17.64
C PHE A 26 -2.44 5.36 16.53
N GLN A 27 -3.28 4.49 16.02
CA GLN A 27 -4.23 4.81 14.96
C GLN A 27 -5.61 4.25 15.29
N GLU A 28 -6.67 4.84 14.74
CA GLU A 28 -7.99 4.26 14.72
C GLU A 28 -7.94 2.86 14.10
N ARG A 29 -8.59 1.90 14.73
CA ARG A 29 -8.80 0.60 14.10
C ARG A 29 -9.97 0.71 13.13
N LEU A 30 -9.69 0.51 11.85
CA LEU A 30 -10.70 0.54 10.80
C LEU A 30 -11.31 -0.85 10.60
N ASP A 31 -12.63 -0.89 10.43
CA ASP A 31 -13.31 -2.04 9.86
C ASP A 31 -12.99 -2.07 8.37
N LYS A 32 -12.53 -3.21 7.88
CA LYS A 32 -12.09 -3.34 6.50
C LYS A 32 -12.82 -4.46 5.78
N LYS A 33 -13.30 -4.16 4.58
CA LYS A 33 -13.77 -5.15 3.62
C LYS A 33 -12.58 -5.84 2.97
N LEU A 34 -11.56 -5.06 2.60
CA LEU A 34 -10.27 -5.54 2.10
C LEU A 34 -9.20 -4.44 2.24
N GLU A 35 -7.94 -4.83 2.16
CA GLU A 35 -6.82 -3.92 2.02
C GLU A 35 -6.39 -3.85 0.55
N LEU A 36 -5.77 -2.75 0.18
CA LEU A 36 -5.28 -2.53 -1.18
C LEU A 36 -3.85 -2.02 -1.13
N ARG A 37 -2.99 -2.62 -1.94
CA ARG A 37 -1.72 -2.05 -2.32
C ARG A 37 -1.87 -1.41 -3.69
N VAL A 38 -1.72 -0.10 -3.75
CA VAL A 38 -1.80 0.69 -4.98
C VAL A 38 -0.39 1.15 -5.37
N THR A 39 0.06 0.72 -6.53
CA THR A 39 1.36 1.10 -7.09
C THR A 39 1.14 2.15 -8.18
N VAL A 40 1.68 3.33 -7.97
CA VAL A 40 1.67 4.43 -8.96
C VAL A 40 3.04 4.50 -9.62
N VAL A 41 3.07 4.47 -10.95
CA VAL A 41 4.28 4.59 -11.77
C VAL A 41 4.03 5.64 -12.86
N GLY A 42 4.53 6.86 -12.66
CA GLY A 42 4.21 8.00 -13.51
C GLY A 42 2.74 8.36 -13.44
N ASP A 43 2.03 8.12 -14.54
CA ASP A 43 0.59 8.33 -14.72
C ASP A 43 -0.22 7.02 -14.70
N GLN A 44 0.43 5.88 -14.48
CA GLN A 44 -0.21 4.58 -14.41
C GLN A 44 -0.44 4.16 -12.96
N VAL A 45 -1.57 3.49 -12.73
CA VAL A 45 -1.98 3.02 -11.40
C VAL A 45 -2.34 1.54 -11.48
N PHE A 46 -1.71 0.77 -10.61
CA PHE A 46 -1.91 -0.66 -10.46
C PHE A 46 -2.37 -0.93 -9.03
N ALA A 47 -3.53 -1.53 -8.85
CA ALA A 47 -4.04 -1.86 -7.53
C ALA A 47 -4.18 -3.38 -7.36
N ALA A 48 -3.74 -3.87 -6.21
CA ALA A 48 -3.90 -5.25 -5.78
C ALA A 48 -4.72 -5.32 -4.51
N GLU A 49 -5.69 -6.21 -4.49
CA GLU A 49 -6.44 -6.60 -3.30
C GLU A 49 -5.58 -7.47 -2.39
N ILE A 50 -5.73 -7.29 -1.09
CA ILE A 50 -5.13 -8.11 -0.04
C ILE A 50 -6.27 -8.61 0.85
N HIS A 51 -6.63 -9.88 0.70
CA HIS A 51 -7.76 -10.51 1.39
C HIS A 51 -7.37 -10.95 2.82
N SER A 52 -7.03 -9.98 3.67
CA SER A 52 -6.61 -10.22 5.06
C SER A 52 -7.77 -10.32 6.05
N ALA A 53 -8.96 -9.86 5.67
CA ALA A 53 -10.12 -9.77 6.57
C ALA A 53 -10.69 -11.14 6.95
N ASP A 54 -10.49 -12.15 6.10
CA ASP A 54 -11.04 -13.50 6.30
C ASP A 54 -10.34 -14.31 7.40
N ASP A 55 -9.13 -13.89 7.82
CA ASP A 55 -8.39 -14.52 8.91
C ASP A 55 -8.27 -13.58 10.11
N PRO A 56 -8.81 -13.93 11.28
CA PRO A 56 -8.72 -13.11 12.49
C PRO A 56 -7.28 -12.74 12.89
N LYS A 57 -6.29 -13.57 12.56
CA LYS A 57 -4.87 -13.30 12.86
C LYS A 57 -4.27 -12.24 11.95
N GLN A 58 -4.82 -12.07 10.76
CA GLN A 58 -4.35 -11.14 9.72
C GLN A 58 -5.21 -9.89 9.66
N SER A 59 -6.40 -9.93 10.23
CA SER A 59 -7.36 -8.82 10.18
C SER A 59 -6.80 -7.50 10.76
N VAL A 60 -5.74 -7.53 11.55
CA VAL A 60 -5.05 -6.35 12.08
C VAL A 60 -3.79 -6.01 11.29
N ASP A 61 -3.03 -7.03 10.85
CA ASP A 61 -1.80 -6.83 10.08
C ASP A 61 -1.60 -8.00 9.11
N TRP A 62 -1.84 -7.76 7.82
CA TRP A 62 -1.75 -8.77 6.77
C TRP A 62 -0.36 -9.41 6.62
N ARG A 63 0.70 -8.74 7.05
CA ARG A 63 2.09 -9.23 7.00
C ARG A 63 2.34 -10.44 7.91
N ARG A 64 1.41 -10.78 8.78
CA ARG A 64 1.50 -11.95 9.69
C ARG A 64 1.17 -13.28 9.01
N TYR A 65 0.94 -13.27 7.70
CA TYR A 65 0.53 -14.48 6.98
C TYR A 65 1.68 -15.47 6.80
N PRO A 66 1.55 -16.74 7.21
CA PRO A 66 2.43 -17.80 6.78
C PRO A 66 2.14 -18.15 5.33
N SER A 67 3.15 -18.15 4.50
CA SER A 67 3.21 -18.13 3.04
C SER A 67 2.66 -19.36 2.28
N PHE A 68 1.58 -20.02 2.69
CA PHE A 68 1.16 -21.29 2.09
C PHE A 68 0.15 -21.22 0.95
N ASP A 69 -0.57 -20.12 0.73
CA ASP A 69 -1.48 -19.98 -0.42
C ASP A 69 -1.61 -18.51 -0.87
N LEU A 70 -0.50 -17.92 -1.27
CA LEU A 70 -0.41 -16.51 -1.66
C LEU A 70 -1.26 -16.18 -2.89
N ALA A 71 -1.50 -17.15 -3.79
CA ALA A 71 -2.26 -16.93 -5.02
C ALA A 71 -3.74 -16.62 -4.78
N ARG A 72 -4.33 -17.09 -3.68
CA ARG A 72 -5.72 -16.77 -3.30
C ARG A 72 -5.86 -15.49 -2.50
N PHE A 73 -4.73 -15.01 -2.01
CA PHE A 73 -4.67 -13.87 -1.10
C PHE A 73 -4.62 -12.52 -1.83
N TYR A 74 -4.18 -12.54 -3.09
CA TYR A 74 -4.01 -11.35 -3.91
C TYR A 74 -4.83 -11.44 -5.19
N ALA A 75 -5.47 -10.34 -5.56
CA ALA A 75 -6.17 -10.19 -6.83
C ALA A 75 -5.94 -8.79 -7.39
N SER A 76 -6.06 -8.63 -8.70
CA SER A 76 -6.09 -7.30 -9.31
C SER A 76 -7.37 -6.57 -8.91
N HIS A 77 -7.26 -5.26 -8.65
CA HIS A 77 -8.38 -4.40 -8.29
C HIS A 77 -8.52 -3.24 -9.27
N GLU A 78 -9.74 -2.98 -9.69
CA GLU A 78 -10.04 -1.81 -10.52
C GLU A 78 -10.50 -0.67 -9.64
N LEU A 79 -9.62 0.31 -9.37
CA LEU A 79 -9.97 1.51 -8.64
C LEU A 79 -10.92 2.39 -9.44
N PRO A 80 -11.89 3.06 -8.81
CA PRO A 80 -12.66 4.13 -9.44
C PRO A 80 -11.75 5.23 -9.98
N PHE A 81 -12.21 5.88 -11.06
CA PHE A 81 -11.45 6.94 -11.75
C PHE A 81 -10.95 8.03 -10.79
N GLU A 82 -11.82 8.52 -9.90
CA GLU A 82 -11.48 9.55 -8.93
C GLU A 82 -10.38 9.10 -7.96
N GLU A 83 -10.41 7.85 -7.50
CA GLU A 83 -9.40 7.32 -6.60
C GLU A 83 -8.05 7.13 -7.30
N LYS A 84 -8.06 6.69 -8.57
CA LYS A 84 -6.83 6.66 -9.39
C LYS A 84 -6.20 8.05 -9.49
N HIS A 85 -7.00 9.08 -9.79
CA HIS A 85 -6.51 10.46 -9.89
C HIS A 85 -5.97 10.99 -8.56
N ARG A 86 -6.62 10.68 -7.44
CA ARG A 86 -6.12 11.05 -6.11
C ARG A 86 -4.77 10.43 -5.82
N CYS A 87 -4.59 9.14 -6.15
CA CYS A 87 -3.31 8.45 -5.96
C CYS A 87 -2.19 9.08 -6.82
N ILE A 88 -2.46 9.38 -8.11
CA ILE A 88 -1.49 10.03 -9.00
C ILE A 88 -1.11 11.41 -8.45
N ARG A 89 -2.11 12.23 -8.11
CA ARG A 89 -1.89 13.57 -7.55
C ARG A 89 -1.04 13.53 -6.29
N LEU A 90 -1.35 12.62 -5.36
CA LEU A 90 -0.58 12.47 -4.12
C LEU A 90 0.90 12.25 -4.42
N VAL A 91 1.22 11.31 -5.32
CA VAL A 91 2.61 11.01 -5.71
C VAL A 91 3.28 12.23 -6.34
N GLN A 92 2.58 12.94 -7.23
CA GLN A 92 3.10 14.13 -7.91
C GLN A 92 3.30 15.32 -6.95
N GLU A 93 2.36 15.58 -6.04
CA GLU A 93 2.46 16.64 -5.03
C GLU A 93 3.62 16.41 -4.05
N LEU A 94 4.01 15.16 -3.83
CA LEU A 94 5.23 14.79 -3.09
C LEU A 94 6.52 14.91 -3.92
N GLY A 95 6.44 15.36 -5.18
CA GLY A 95 7.58 15.47 -6.08
C GLY A 95 8.14 14.13 -6.54
N GLN A 96 7.33 13.06 -6.45
CA GLN A 96 7.73 11.71 -6.82
C GLN A 96 7.13 11.31 -8.18
N CYS A 97 7.74 10.33 -8.82
CA CYS A 97 7.20 9.66 -10.01
C CYS A 97 6.79 8.20 -9.72
N PHE A 98 6.97 7.75 -8.49
CA PHE A 98 6.60 6.44 -8.00
C PHE A 98 6.14 6.53 -6.55
N GLY A 99 5.15 5.69 -6.18
CA GLY A 99 4.72 5.50 -4.81
C GLY A 99 3.88 4.23 -4.65
N ALA A 100 4.14 3.50 -3.57
CA ALA A 100 3.29 2.40 -3.12
C ALA A 100 2.38 2.90 -1.99
N ILE A 101 1.09 2.96 -2.27
CA ILE A 101 0.05 3.50 -1.38
C ILE A 101 -0.72 2.34 -0.76
N ASP A 102 -0.91 2.38 0.54
CA ASP A 102 -1.77 1.44 1.25
C ASP A 102 -3.13 2.09 1.53
N LEU A 103 -4.19 1.44 1.05
CA LEU A 103 -5.58 1.83 1.27
C LEU A 103 -6.35 0.72 1.98
N VAL A 104 -7.40 1.10 2.68
CA VAL A 104 -8.45 0.19 3.16
C VAL A 104 -9.75 0.51 2.47
N LEU A 105 -10.45 -0.50 1.95
CA LEU A 105 -11.84 -0.36 1.56
C LEU A 105 -12.73 -0.62 2.78
N HIS A 106 -13.19 0.47 3.39
CA HIS A 106 -14.13 0.43 4.51
C HIS A 106 -15.56 0.20 3.98
N PRO A 107 -16.40 -0.62 4.65
CA PRO A 107 -17.73 -0.96 4.17
C PRO A 107 -18.66 0.25 3.97
N GLU A 108 -18.53 1.29 4.79
CA GLU A 108 -19.41 2.48 4.75
C GLU A 108 -18.71 3.76 4.28
N ARG A 109 -17.39 3.89 4.54
CA ARG A 109 -16.62 5.13 4.30
C ARG A 109 -15.88 5.13 2.95
N GLY A 110 -15.91 4.02 2.20
CA GLY A 110 -15.17 3.88 0.94
C GLY A 110 -13.66 3.70 1.14
N TYR A 111 -12.86 4.23 0.22
CA TYR A 111 -11.41 4.11 0.26
C TYR A 111 -10.79 5.04 1.30
N ILE A 112 -10.04 4.48 2.24
CA ILE A 112 -9.35 5.22 3.30
C ILE A 112 -7.85 5.05 3.10
N PHE A 113 -7.14 6.18 3.03
CA PHE A 113 -5.69 6.23 2.96
C PHE A 113 -5.06 5.83 4.30
N LEU A 114 -4.04 4.97 4.25
CA LEU A 114 -3.23 4.62 5.41
C LEU A 114 -1.84 5.25 5.34
N GLU A 115 -1.08 4.92 4.30
CA GLU A 115 0.28 5.40 4.12
C GLU A 115 0.71 5.39 2.66
N ILE A 116 1.81 6.09 2.36
CA ILE A 116 2.55 6.01 1.11
C ILE A 116 4.02 5.70 1.38
N ASN A 117 4.57 4.74 0.64
CA ASN A 117 5.97 4.40 0.67
C ASN A 117 6.61 4.71 -0.70
N PRO A 118 7.51 5.72 -0.78
CA PRO A 118 8.18 6.09 -2.03
C PRO A 118 9.23 5.06 -2.48
N ASN A 119 9.52 4.05 -1.66
CA ASN A 119 10.41 2.93 -1.97
C ASN A 119 9.73 1.57 -1.71
N GLY A 120 8.41 1.50 -1.86
CA GLY A 120 7.63 0.31 -1.59
C GLY A 120 7.89 -0.82 -2.58
N GLN A 121 7.95 -2.05 -2.07
CA GLN A 121 8.11 -3.23 -2.90
C GLN A 121 6.82 -3.48 -3.72
N TRP A 122 6.98 -3.79 -5.01
CA TRP A 122 5.91 -4.05 -5.97
C TRP A 122 6.04 -5.38 -6.71
N GLY A 123 7.23 -5.99 -6.74
CA GLY A 123 7.48 -7.21 -7.54
C GLY A 123 6.56 -8.36 -7.18
N TRP A 124 6.19 -8.52 -5.90
CA TRP A 124 5.23 -9.53 -5.47
C TRP A 124 3.82 -9.27 -6.01
N ILE A 125 3.44 -7.99 -6.22
CA ILE A 125 2.14 -7.62 -6.81
C ILE A 125 2.08 -8.16 -8.24
N GLU A 126 3.08 -7.83 -9.06
CA GLU A 126 3.17 -8.32 -10.43
C GLU A 126 3.17 -9.86 -10.49
N GLN A 127 3.96 -10.49 -9.61
CA GLN A 127 4.05 -11.95 -9.55
C GLN A 127 2.70 -12.63 -9.28
N PHE A 128 1.87 -12.08 -8.39
CA PHE A 128 0.62 -12.71 -7.99
C PHE A 128 -0.61 -12.22 -8.77
N THR A 129 -0.56 -11.03 -9.36
CA THR A 129 -1.71 -10.44 -10.06
C THR A 129 -1.53 -10.38 -11.58
N GLY A 130 -0.30 -10.51 -12.08
CA GLY A 130 0.02 -10.34 -13.50
C GLY A 130 -0.07 -8.89 -14.00
N LEU A 131 -0.20 -7.91 -13.10
CA LEU A 131 -0.22 -6.49 -13.46
C LEU A 131 1.14 -6.06 -14.04
N PRO A 132 1.22 -5.34 -15.18
CA PRO A 132 2.47 -5.08 -15.90
C PRO A 132 3.27 -3.90 -15.31
N ILE A 133 3.65 -4.01 -14.03
CA ILE A 133 4.29 -2.93 -13.27
C ILE A 133 5.73 -2.72 -13.73
N ALA A 134 6.47 -3.80 -14.01
CA ALA A 134 7.84 -3.72 -14.52
C ALA A 134 7.89 -3.01 -15.88
N GLU A 135 6.94 -3.29 -16.76
CA GLU A 135 6.82 -2.62 -18.06
C GLU A 135 6.56 -1.11 -17.88
N ALA A 136 5.67 -0.74 -16.96
CA ALA A 136 5.40 0.66 -16.64
C ALA A 136 6.65 1.39 -16.14
N PHE A 137 7.47 0.75 -15.29
CA PHE A 137 8.75 1.29 -14.84
C PHE A 137 9.74 1.46 -16.00
N ALA A 138 9.88 0.47 -16.87
CA ALA A 138 10.77 0.55 -18.02
C ALA A 138 10.39 1.73 -18.91
N ASN A 139 9.09 1.87 -19.22
CA ASN A 139 8.57 2.97 -20.02
C ASN A 139 8.78 4.34 -19.37
N LEU A 140 8.59 4.43 -18.04
CA LEU A 140 8.85 5.66 -17.29
C LEU A 140 10.33 6.06 -17.36
N LEU A 141 11.26 5.13 -17.15
CA LEU A 141 12.70 5.38 -17.18
C LEU A 141 13.15 5.88 -18.57
N VAL A 142 12.64 5.26 -19.64
CA VAL A 142 12.92 5.71 -21.01
C VAL A 142 12.43 7.14 -21.22
N ARG A 143 11.21 7.48 -20.83
CA ARG A 143 10.66 8.84 -20.94
C ARG A 143 11.51 9.86 -20.17
N LEU A 144 11.91 9.55 -18.95
CA LEU A 144 12.73 10.44 -18.12
C LEU A 144 14.12 10.65 -18.72
N SER A 145 14.76 9.61 -19.27
CA SER A 145 16.08 9.72 -19.91
C SER A 145 16.04 10.61 -21.16
N THR A 146 14.98 10.51 -21.98
CA THR A 146 14.82 11.32 -23.20
C THR A 146 14.62 12.81 -22.85
N ASN A 147 13.79 13.11 -21.85
CA ASN A 147 13.56 14.48 -21.39
C ASN A 147 14.83 15.12 -20.80
N TYR A 148 15.66 14.33 -20.11
CA TYR A 148 16.93 14.82 -19.56
C TYR A 148 17.94 15.16 -20.64
N SER A 149 17.97 14.43 -21.76
CA SER A 149 18.86 14.71 -22.89
C SER A 149 18.46 15.99 -23.63
N SER A 150 17.15 16.21 -23.86
CA SER A 150 16.64 17.40 -24.55
C SER A 150 16.71 18.70 -23.72
N ALA A 151 16.85 18.61 -22.41
CA ALA A 151 17.00 19.81 -21.54
C ALA A 151 18.46 20.33 -21.46
N ARG A 152 19.41 19.65 -22.09
CA ARG A 152 20.84 20.00 -22.12
C ARG A 152 21.32 20.54 -23.47
N GLU A 153 20.46 20.54 -24.46
CA GLU A 153 20.67 21.21 -25.76
C GLU A 153 20.04 22.62 -25.74
#